data_a8cc4f657f9e40bf3980be91a9e9287b
#
_entry.id   a8cc4f657f9e40bf3980be91a9e9287b
#
_cell.length_a   1.000
_cell.length_b   1.000
_cell.length_c   1.000
_cell.angle_alpha   90.00
_cell.angle_beta   90.00
_cell.angle_gamma   90.00
#
_symmetry.space_group_name_H-M   'P 1'
#
loop_
_entity.id
_entity.type
_entity.pdbx_description
1 polymer ?
#
loop_
_entity_poly.entity_id
_entity_poly.type
_entity_poly.pdbx_seq_one_letter_code
_entity_poly.pdbx_strand_id
1 'polypeptide(L)'
;MIPTSAHGTNPASAVMAGMKIVPVKCDDDGNIDIKDLEKQAIMNTFELSALMITYPSTHGVFETNIRESCKIIHDNGGQVYLDGANLNAQVGLAKPGDYGADVCHLNLHKTFCIPHGGG
;
A
#
# COMPACT_ATOMS: atom_id res chain seq x y z
N MET A 1 -7.40 -5.80 0.23
CA MET A 1 -7.18 -5.41 -1.19
C MET A 1 -5.71 -5.19 -1.45
N ILE A 2 -5.21 -5.50 -2.64
CA ILE A 2 -3.79 -5.35 -3.01
C ILE A 2 -3.71 -4.95 -4.50
N PRO A 3 -2.99 -3.86 -4.85
CA PRO A 3 -2.75 -3.49 -6.25
C PRO A 3 -1.99 -4.59 -7.01
N THR A 4 -2.30 -4.76 -8.29
CA THR A 4 -1.64 -5.77 -9.14
C THR A 4 -0.15 -5.49 -9.37
N SER A 5 0.29 -4.25 -9.15
CA SER A 5 1.70 -3.85 -9.19
C SER A 5 2.49 -4.16 -7.91
N ALA A 6 1.84 -4.67 -6.85
CA ALA A 6 2.50 -4.94 -5.58
C ALA A 6 3.52 -6.08 -5.70
N HIS A 7 4.57 -6.02 -4.88
CA HIS A 7 5.54 -7.09 -4.76
C HIS A 7 4.86 -8.38 -4.28
N GLY A 8 5.26 -9.54 -4.81
CA GLY A 8 4.65 -10.84 -4.51
C GLY A 8 4.65 -11.24 -3.02
N THR A 9 5.51 -10.65 -2.20
CA THR A 9 5.53 -10.85 -0.74
C THR A 9 4.25 -10.32 -0.09
N ASN A 10 3.65 -9.24 -0.60
CA ASN A 10 2.47 -8.63 -0.01
C ASN A 10 1.24 -9.56 -0.06
N PRO A 11 0.83 -10.11 -1.21
CA PRO A 11 -0.24 -11.08 -1.23
C PRO A 11 0.09 -12.36 -0.44
N ALA A 12 1.34 -12.84 -0.46
CA ALA A 12 1.75 -14.00 0.31
C ALA A 12 1.57 -13.76 1.82
N SER A 13 1.99 -12.61 2.33
CA SER A 13 1.82 -12.24 3.74
C SER A 13 0.35 -12.11 4.13
N ALA A 14 -0.49 -11.55 3.27
CA ALA A 14 -1.94 -11.44 3.51
C ALA A 14 -2.60 -12.81 3.62
N VAL A 15 -2.24 -13.76 2.74
CA VAL A 15 -2.74 -15.14 2.82
C VAL A 15 -2.27 -15.83 4.10
N MET A 16 -1.02 -15.66 4.50
CA MET A 16 -0.50 -16.21 5.75
C MET A 16 -1.23 -15.65 6.99
N ALA A 17 -1.70 -14.41 6.91
CA ALA A 17 -2.52 -13.78 7.94
C ALA A 17 -4.01 -14.21 7.89
N GLY A 18 -4.37 -15.13 7.00
CA GLY A 18 -5.75 -15.63 6.86
C GLY A 18 -6.68 -14.71 6.08
N MET A 19 -6.14 -13.72 5.37
CA MET A 19 -6.94 -12.75 4.61
C MET A 19 -7.21 -13.24 3.18
N LYS A 20 -8.40 -12.95 2.70
CA LYS A 20 -8.76 -13.11 1.28
C LYS A 20 -8.22 -11.94 0.47
N ILE A 21 -7.56 -12.23 -0.64
CA ILE A 21 -7.01 -11.20 -1.53
C ILE A 21 -8.07 -10.77 -2.53
N VAL A 22 -8.26 -9.46 -2.63
CA VAL A 22 -9.00 -8.81 -3.71
C VAL A 22 -8.00 -7.96 -4.49
N PRO A 23 -7.66 -8.35 -5.74
CA PRO A 23 -6.74 -7.58 -6.55
C PRO A 23 -7.40 -6.29 -7.03
N VAL A 24 -6.63 -5.20 -7.05
CA VAL A 24 -7.04 -3.90 -7.60
C VAL A 24 -6.17 -3.61 -8.81
N LYS A 25 -6.78 -3.20 -9.90
CA LYS A 25 -6.07 -2.90 -11.15
C LYS A 25 -5.17 -1.67 -10.99
N CYS A 26 -4.12 -1.65 -11.80
CA CYS A 26 -3.28 -0.50 -12.01
C CYS A 26 -3.41 -0.04 -13.46
N ASP A 27 -3.13 1.26 -13.69
CA ASP A 27 -3.02 1.82 -15.03
C ASP A 27 -1.68 1.42 -15.69
N ASP A 28 -1.46 1.86 -16.93
CA ASP A 28 -0.24 1.55 -17.70
C ASP A 28 1.01 2.20 -17.09
N ASP A 29 0.85 3.24 -16.28
CA ASP A 29 1.92 3.92 -15.55
C ASP A 29 2.20 3.26 -14.19
N GLY A 30 1.41 2.27 -13.79
CA GLY A 30 1.55 1.53 -12.54
C GLY A 30 0.85 2.17 -11.33
N ASN A 31 0.07 3.22 -11.53
CA ASN A 31 -0.76 3.80 -10.47
C ASN A 31 -2.03 2.97 -10.25
N ILE A 32 -2.60 3.08 -9.06
CA ILE A 32 -3.87 2.40 -8.76
C ILE A 32 -5.00 3.00 -9.62
N ASP A 33 -5.76 2.13 -10.27
CA ASP A 33 -7.01 2.52 -10.90
C ASP A 33 -8.06 2.84 -9.83
N ILE A 34 -8.29 4.13 -9.59
CA ILE A 34 -9.20 4.64 -8.57
C ILE A 34 -10.62 4.13 -8.76
N LYS A 35 -11.09 4.01 -10.01
CA LYS A 35 -12.44 3.51 -10.30
C LYS A 35 -12.59 2.03 -9.95
N ASP A 36 -11.56 1.23 -10.24
CA ASP A 36 -11.56 -0.17 -9.84
C ASP A 36 -11.44 -0.31 -8.32
N LEU A 37 -10.60 0.50 -7.66
CA LEU A 37 -10.47 0.52 -6.20
C LEU A 37 -11.82 0.81 -5.53
N GLU A 38 -12.49 1.86 -5.94
CA GLU A 38 -13.80 2.26 -5.39
C GLU A 38 -14.84 1.14 -5.61
N LYS A 39 -14.91 0.60 -6.81
CA LYS A 39 -15.80 -0.53 -7.14
C LYS A 39 -15.53 -1.73 -6.23
N GLN A 40 -14.27 -2.13 -6.07
CA GLN A 40 -13.91 -3.26 -5.22
C GLN A 40 -14.20 -2.99 -3.75
N ALA A 41 -13.97 -1.76 -3.27
CA ALA A 41 -14.26 -1.36 -1.90
C ALA A 41 -15.75 -1.47 -1.59
N ILE A 42 -16.62 -0.96 -2.47
CA ILE A 42 -18.07 -1.04 -2.32
C ILE A 42 -18.55 -2.50 -2.35
N MET A 43 -18.06 -3.29 -3.32
CA MET A 43 -18.47 -4.70 -3.47
C MET A 43 -18.08 -5.57 -2.28
N ASN A 44 -17.03 -5.22 -1.56
CA ASN A 44 -16.48 -6.01 -0.45
C ASN A 44 -16.62 -5.28 0.91
N THR A 45 -17.47 -4.27 1.02
CA THR A 45 -17.52 -3.38 2.19
C THR A 45 -17.72 -4.12 3.51
N PHE A 46 -18.48 -5.24 3.52
CA PHE A 46 -18.71 -6.05 4.73
C PHE A 46 -17.52 -6.93 5.13
N GLU A 47 -16.58 -7.17 4.23
CA GLU A 47 -15.39 -8.00 4.45
C GLU A 47 -14.09 -7.20 4.29
N LEU A 48 -14.19 -5.91 3.97
CA LEU A 48 -13.03 -5.05 3.75
C LEU A 48 -12.28 -4.83 5.05
N SER A 49 -11.13 -5.46 5.17
CA SER A 49 -10.23 -5.30 6.31
C SER A 49 -9.18 -4.22 6.03
N ALA A 50 -8.45 -4.35 4.92
CA ALA A 50 -7.39 -3.40 4.61
C ALA A 50 -7.08 -3.31 3.11
N LEU A 51 -6.52 -2.16 2.73
CA LEU A 51 -5.71 -1.98 1.53
C LEU A 51 -4.24 -2.09 1.93
N MET A 52 -3.49 -2.96 1.27
CA MET A 52 -2.04 -3.06 1.40
C MET A 52 -1.40 -2.43 0.17
N ILE A 53 -0.75 -1.30 0.34
CA ILE A 53 -0.17 -0.49 -0.74
C ILE A 53 1.31 -0.23 -0.49
N THR A 54 2.14 -0.31 -1.54
CA THR A 54 3.56 0.08 -1.50
C THR A 54 3.72 1.51 -2.01
N TYR A 55 4.35 2.39 -1.22
CA TYR A 55 4.56 3.78 -1.61
C TYR A 55 5.95 4.30 -1.17
N PRO A 56 6.80 4.75 -2.11
CA PRO A 56 6.66 4.60 -3.56
C PRO A 56 6.52 3.13 -3.97
N SER A 57 5.92 2.89 -5.14
CA SER A 57 5.65 1.52 -5.61
C SER A 57 6.94 0.71 -5.85
N THR A 58 6.81 -0.60 -6.00
CA THR A 58 7.92 -1.49 -6.37
C THR A 58 8.60 -1.06 -7.68
N HIS A 59 7.86 -0.42 -8.58
CA HIS A 59 8.37 0.12 -9.84
C HIS A 59 8.92 1.55 -9.74
N GLY A 60 9.02 2.11 -8.52
CA GLY A 60 9.52 3.46 -8.27
C GLY A 60 8.53 4.57 -8.59
N VAL A 61 7.26 4.24 -8.77
CA VAL A 61 6.20 5.20 -9.05
C VAL A 61 5.67 5.82 -7.76
N PHE A 62 5.59 7.14 -7.72
CA PHE A 62 4.87 7.87 -6.70
C PHE A 62 3.39 7.94 -7.09
N GLU A 63 2.55 7.27 -6.32
CA GLU A 63 1.11 7.23 -6.51
C GLU A 63 0.51 8.63 -6.36
N THR A 64 0.02 9.21 -7.46
CA THR A 64 -0.51 10.57 -7.48
C THR A 64 -1.80 10.71 -6.66
N ASN A 65 -2.55 9.61 -6.53
CA ASN A 65 -3.86 9.57 -5.90
C ASN A 65 -3.84 8.87 -4.53
N ILE A 66 -2.68 8.84 -3.85
CA ILE A 66 -2.53 8.12 -2.57
C ILE A 66 -3.56 8.55 -1.52
N ARG A 67 -3.82 9.87 -1.40
CA ARG A 67 -4.80 10.40 -0.44
C ARG A 67 -6.23 9.94 -0.76
N GLU A 68 -6.59 9.95 -2.04
CA GLU A 68 -7.89 9.50 -2.52
C GLU A 68 -8.06 8.00 -2.28
N SER A 69 -7.03 7.21 -2.57
CA SER A 69 -7.02 5.77 -2.30
C SER A 69 -7.25 5.47 -0.81
N CYS A 70 -6.54 6.16 0.08
CA CYS A 70 -6.74 6.02 1.52
C CYS A 70 -8.16 6.39 1.94
N LYS A 71 -8.68 7.51 1.42
CA LYS A 71 -10.03 7.97 1.72
C LYS A 71 -11.11 6.96 1.32
N ILE A 72 -11.02 6.40 0.11
CA ILE A 72 -11.97 5.38 -0.38
C ILE A 72 -12.01 4.19 0.59
N ILE A 73 -10.86 3.72 1.04
CA ILE A 73 -10.78 2.59 1.96
C ILE A 73 -11.39 2.93 3.33
N HIS A 74 -11.07 4.08 3.89
CA HIS A 74 -11.62 4.53 5.16
C HIS A 74 -13.13 4.74 5.10
N ASP A 75 -13.64 5.34 4.04
CA ASP A 75 -15.07 5.55 3.83
C ASP A 75 -15.86 4.23 3.76
N ASN A 76 -15.19 3.12 3.39
CA ASN A 76 -15.75 1.77 3.35
C ASN A 76 -15.36 0.91 4.57
N GLY A 77 -14.82 1.51 5.63
CA GLY A 77 -14.54 0.85 6.91
C GLY A 77 -13.24 0.04 6.98
N GLY A 78 -12.40 0.10 5.94
CA GLY A 78 -11.09 -0.56 5.92
C GLY A 78 -9.98 0.30 6.51
N GLN A 79 -8.80 -0.32 6.69
CA GLN A 79 -7.55 0.33 7.13
C GLN A 79 -6.54 0.34 5.98
N VAL A 80 -5.55 1.23 6.05
CA VAL A 80 -4.48 1.31 5.06
C VAL A 80 -3.16 0.85 5.66
N TYR A 81 -2.69 -0.30 5.18
CA TYR A 81 -1.35 -0.82 5.48
C TYR A 81 -0.37 -0.36 4.42
N LEU A 82 0.56 0.49 4.79
CA LEU A 82 1.62 0.96 3.91
C LEU A 82 2.82 0.03 3.99
N ASP A 83 3.16 -0.59 2.87
CA ASP A 83 4.48 -1.18 2.68
C ASP A 83 5.49 -0.06 2.41
N GLY A 84 6.20 0.32 3.46
CA GLY A 84 7.25 1.34 3.44
C GLY A 84 8.64 0.77 3.19
N ALA A 85 8.77 -0.32 2.44
CA ALA A 85 10.07 -0.87 2.08
C ALA A 85 10.98 0.15 1.38
N ASN A 86 10.39 1.12 0.67
CA ASN A 86 11.09 2.20 -0.02
C ASN A 86 10.90 3.57 0.68
N LEU A 87 10.62 3.59 1.98
CA LEU A 87 10.31 4.82 2.72
C LEU A 87 11.46 5.83 2.71
N ASN A 88 12.70 5.39 2.51
CA ASN A 88 13.86 6.27 2.36
C ASN A 88 13.65 7.36 1.30
N ALA A 89 12.85 7.12 0.26
CA ALA A 89 12.50 8.13 -0.73
C ALA A 89 11.54 9.23 -0.20
N GLN A 90 10.91 9.02 0.93
CA GLN A 90 9.96 9.95 1.55
C GLN A 90 10.54 10.72 2.75
N VAL A 91 11.67 10.27 3.30
CA VAL A 91 12.26 10.85 4.51
C VAL A 91 12.52 12.35 4.31
N GLY A 92 11.95 13.16 5.21
CA GLY A 92 12.04 14.61 5.16
C GLY A 92 11.07 15.30 4.15
N LEU A 93 10.37 14.54 3.32
CA LEU A 93 9.46 15.06 2.28
C LEU A 93 7.99 14.77 2.56
N ALA A 94 7.68 13.58 3.07
CA ALA A 94 6.32 13.15 3.34
C ALA A 94 6.25 12.25 4.57
N LYS A 95 5.10 12.25 5.24
CA LYS A 95 4.82 11.39 6.40
C LYS A 95 3.63 10.48 6.06
N PRO A 96 3.75 9.16 6.27
CA PRO A 96 2.67 8.21 6.01
C PRO A 96 1.31 8.60 6.60
N GLY A 97 1.27 9.07 7.84
CA GLY A 97 0.04 9.53 8.48
C GLY A 97 -0.61 10.73 7.82
N ASP A 98 0.15 11.61 7.16
CA ASP A 98 -0.38 12.84 6.55
C ASP A 98 -1.19 12.56 5.28
N TYR A 99 -0.99 11.41 4.63
CA TYR A 99 -1.79 11.01 3.48
C TYR A 99 -2.78 9.87 3.75
N GLY A 100 -2.83 9.38 4.99
CA GLY A 100 -3.89 8.48 5.45
C GLY A 100 -3.46 7.03 5.68
N ALA A 101 -2.17 6.72 5.77
CA ALA A 101 -1.74 5.38 6.18
C ALA A 101 -1.97 5.18 7.69
N ASP A 102 -2.58 4.05 8.07
CA ASP A 102 -2.85 3.69 9.46
C ASP A 102 -1.68 2.93 10.08
N VAL A 103 -1.02 2.09 9.29
CA VAL A 103 0.15 1.29 9.67
C VAL A 103 1.20 1.38 8.58
N CYS A 104 2.46 1.48 8.97
CA CYS A 104 3.58 1.49 8.04
C CYS A 104 4.64 0.46 8.45
N HIS A 105 4.95 -0.46 7.54
CA HIS A 105 6.10 -1.34 7.64
C HIS A 105 7.35 -0.65 7.11
N LEU A 106 8.47 -0.81 7.80
CA LEU A 106 9.77 -0.25 7.43
C LEU A 106 10.83 -1.34 7.32
N ASN A 107 11.71 -1.20 6.35
CA ASN A 107 12.91 -2.02 6.27
C ASN A 107 14.11 -1.26 6.87
N LEU A 108 14.62 -1.73 8.01
CA LEU A 108 15.74 -1.10 8.70
C LEU A 108 16.99 -1.03 7.83
N HIS A 109 17.26 -2.08 7.06
CA HIS A 109 18.43 -2.18 6.15
C HIS A 109 18.32 -1.30 4.88
N LYS A 110 17.19 -0.64 4.66
CA LYS A 110 16.98 0.33 3.57
C LYS A 110 16.90 1.75 4.10
N THR A 111 15.90 2.04 4.92
CA THR A 111 15.61 3.40 5.39
C THR A 111 16.56 3.87 6.47
N PHE A 112 16.97 2.98 7.38
CA PHE A 112 17.81 3.33 8.52
C PHE A 112 19.28 2.93 8.36
N CYS A 113 19.63 2.37 7.21
CA CYS A 113 21.00 2.12 6.82
C CYS A 113 21.79 1.33 7.85
N ILE A 114 21.45 0.06 8.03
CA ILE A 114 22.22 -0.82 8.92
C ILE A 114 23.67 -0.87 8.43
N PRO A 115 24.67 -0.62 9.31
CA PRO A 115 26.07 -0.60 8.96
C PRO A 115 26.50 -1.86 8.21
N HIS A 116 27.39 -1.70 7.27
CA HIS A 116 27.98 -2.80 6.46
C HIS A 116 27.02 -3.55 5.51
N GLY A 117 25.83 -2.99 5.25
CA GLY A 117 24.89 -3.53 4.26
C GLY A 117 24.28 -4.89 4.61
N GLY A 118 24.39 -5.34 5.83
CA GLY A 118 23.99 -6.68 6.20
C GLY A 118 22.96 -6.80 7.33
N GLY A 119 22.70 -5.78 8.02
CA GLY A 119 21.82 -5.86 9.17
C GLY A 119 22.45 -6.53 10.35
#